data_d645ddf174cae4a41b7adf44935d74c9
#
_entry.id   d645ddf174cae4a41b7adf44935d74c9
#
_cell.length_a   1.000
_cell.length_b   1.000
_cell.length_c   1.000
_cell.angle_alpha   90.00
_cell.angle_beta   90.00
_cell.angle_gamma   90.00
#
_symmetry.space_group_name_H-M   'P 1'
#
loop_
_entity.id
_entity.type
_entity.pdbx_description
1 polymer ?
#
loop_
_entity_poly.entity_id
_entity_poly.type
_entity_poly.pdbx_seq_one_letter_code
_entity_poly.pdbx_strand_id
1 'polypeptide(L)'
;MEVTTNPPCNTALLEEYIPSGENPWTSQKIKHLYRRLAYGVNLAGIDATLPLTPATVVDSIIDTAINLPQTAAPSWGYFSISDFADFDLENPANVSQWYIQTAGDTIEGGLRARLTMFWMNHFVTELDSYGSYAPYMFQYYNLMQTHALGNFKEFVRAVGVNSTMLIYLNGFENTSNNPNENYARELFELFTLGENNNYTQEDIIQASRALTGYNHWDDPGAQIYFDQSTWDESPKTVFGSEEFYTYDELIDTLFELRETEIAQFICTKIYKYFVSHQYDVITQEDIINPLAQTLIDANFEMAPVLRQLFKSQHFFDDRALGIVIKNPYDV
;
A
#
# COMPACT_ATOMS: atom_id res chain seq x y z
N MET A 1 29.65 14.61 -24.71
CA MET A 1 28.53 13.71 -24.48
C MET A 1 27.31 14.61 -24.32
N GLU A 2 26.47 14.66 -25.35
CA GLU A 2 25.17 15.31 -25.21
C GLU A 2 24.39 14.59 -24.14
N VAL A 3 23.99 15.33 -23.10
CA VAL A 3 23.01 14.86 -22.13
C VAL A 3 21.73 14.69 -22.95
N THR A 4 21.37 13.46 -23.26
CA THR A 4 20.05 13.14 -23.79
C THR A 4 19.05 13.64 -22.78
N THR A 5 18.43 14.77 -23.05
CA THR A 5 17.27 15.23 -22.30
C THR A 5 16.24 14.11 -22.37
N ASN A 6 15.82 13.58 -21.20
CA ASN A 6 14.70 12.66 -21.16
C ASN A 6 13.54 13.22 -22.00
N PRO A 7 12.80 12.38 -22.72
CA PRO A 7 11.64 12.86 -23.46
C PRO A 7 10.72 13.63 -22.49
N PRO A 8 10.09 14.72 -22.93
CA PRO A 8 9.20 15.49 -22.08
C PRO A 8 8.13 14.57 -21.49
N CYS A 9 7.82 14.79 -20.22
CA CYS A 9 6.75 14.06 -19.55
C CYS A 9 5.44 14.17 -20.32
N ASN A 10 4.60 13.19 -20.13
CA ASN A 10 3.27 13.16 -20.70
C ASN A 10 2.46 14.39 -20.25
N THR A 11 1.93 15.18 -21.18
CA THR A 11 1.12 16.38 -20.92
C THR A 11 -0.38 16.16 -21.07
N ALA A 12 -0.83 14.92 -21.32
CA ALA A 12 -2.25 14.60 -21.34
C ALA A 12 -2.84 14.70 -19.90
N LEU A 13 -4.10 15.05 -19.80
CA LEU A 13 -4.77 15.40 -18.56
C LEU A 13 -5.53 14.22 -17.92
N LEU A 14 -6.12 14.45 -16.75
CA LEU A 14 -6.92 13.45 -16.02
C LEU A 14 -8.34 13.27 -16.56
N GLU A 15 -8.77 14.05 -17.54
CA GLU A 15 -10.07 13.81 -18.19
C GLU A 15 -10.16 12.40 -18.72
N GLU A 16 -11.39 11.88 -18.75
CA GLU A 16 -11.66 10.53 -19.23
C GLU A 16 -11.20 10.34 -20.68
N TYR A 17 -10.50 9.25 -20.94
CA TYR A 17 -10.11 8.84 -22.28
C TYR A 17 -11.31 8.33 -23.06
N ILE A 18 -11.76 9.14 -24.01
CA ILE A 18 -12.81 8.79 -24.97
C ILE A 18 -12.15 8.50 -26.32
N PRO A 19 -12.25 7.27 -26.84
CA PRO A 19 -11.65 6.91 -28.11
C PRO A 19 -12.16 7.77 -29.27
N SER A 20 -11.25 8.15 -30.16
CA SER A 20 -11.56 8.91 -31.38
C SER A 20 -10.82 8.32 -32.60
N GLY A 21 -11.09 8.86 -33.79
CA GLY A 21 -10.37 8.45 -35.00
C GLY A 21 -8.86 8.74 -34.92
N GLU A 22 -8.44 9.80 -34.22
CA GLU A 22 -7.06 10.18 -34.02
C GLU A 22 -6.40 9.45 -32.84
N ASN A 23 -7.20 9.04 -31.85
CA ASN A 23 -6.74 8.34 -30.65
C ASN A 23 -7.64 7.11 -30.38
N PRO A 24 -7.55 6.05 -31.20
CA PRO A 24 -8.45 4.92 -31.11
C PRO A 24 -8.15 3.98 -29.95
N TRP A 25 -9.17 3.24 -29.50
CA TRP A 25 -9.03 2.10 -28.59
C TRP A 25 -8.44 0.92 -29.34
N THR A 26 -7.25 0.49 -28.97
CA THR A 26 -6.50 -0.50 -29.72
C THR A 26 -6.05 -1.67 -28.84
N SER A 27 -5.70 -2.78 -29.45
CA SER A 27 -5.09 -3.92 -28.75
C SER A 27 -3.80 -3.55 -27.99
N GLN A 28 -3.08 -2.51 -28.43
CA GLN A 28 -1.89 -2.02 -27.74
C GLN A 28 -2.27 -1.34 -26.39
N LYS A 29 -3.31 -0.51 -26.39
CA LYS A 29 -3.83 0.14 -25.17
C LYS A 29 -4.47 -0.86 -24.22
N ILE A 30 -5.15 -1.88 -24.75
CA ILE A 30 -5.64 -3.00 -23.94
C ILE A 30 -4.49 -3.75 -23.26
N LYS A 31 -3.44 -4.08 -24.01
CA LYS A 31 -2.24 -4.71 -23.43
C LYS A 31 -1.56 -3.83 -22.38
N HIS A 32 -1.51 -2.51 -22.61
CA HIS A 32 -1.00 -1.56 -21.63
C HIS A 32 -1.83 -1.64 -20.34
N LEU A 33 -3.15 -1.48 -20.43
CA LEU A 33 -4.06 -1.55 -19.29
C LEU A 33 -3.85 -2.82 -18.46
N TYR A 34 -3.92 -4.00 -19.08
CA TYR A 34 -3.79 -5.26 -18.37
C TYR A 34 -2.36 -5.53 -17.85
N ARG A 35 -1.32 -5.00 -18.50
CA ARG A 35 0.05 -5.07 -17.97
C ARG A 35 0.25 -4.18 -16.75
N ARG A 36 -0.48 -3.07 -16.66
CA ARG A 36 -0.39 -2.15 -15.53
C ARG A 36 -1.27 -2.59 -14.36
N LEU A 37 -2.51 -3.02 -14.63
CA LEU A 37 -3.50 -3.36 -13.61
C LEU A 37 -3.54 -4.86 -13.25
N ALA A 38 -2.91 -5.70 -14.05
CA ALA A 38 -2.76 -7.14 -13.82
C ALA A 38 -1.34 -7.57 -14.23
N TYR A 39 -1.17 -8.82 -14.68
CA TYR A 39 0.13 -9.33 -15.14
C TYR A 39 0.14 -9.65 -16.63
N GLY A 40 -0.95 -9.33 -17.33
CA GLY A 40 -1.08 -9.48 -18.77
C GLY A 40 -2.49 -9.85 -19.21
N VAL A 41 -2.65 -10.07 -20.52
CA VAL A 41 -3.90 -10.50 -21.14
C VAL A 41 -3.58 -11.37 -22.35
N ASN A 42 -4.33 -12.45 -22.53
CA ASN A 42 -4.24 -13.32 -23.71
C ASN A 42 -5.05 -12.77 -24.90
N LEU A 43 -4.90 -13.39 -26.07
CA LEU A 43 -5.60 -12.93 -27.30
C LEU A 43 -7.12 -12.93 -27.13
N ALA A 44 -7.69 -13.97 -26.52
CA ALA A 44 -9.15 -14.05 -26.31
C ALA A 44 -9.65 -12.92 -25.39
N GLY A 45 -8.88 -12.56 -24.37
CA GLY A 45 -9.17 -11.41 -23.50
C GLY A 45 -9.10 -10.08 -24.27
N ILE A 46 -8.14 -9.90 -25.18
CA ILE A 46 -8.08 -8.71 -26.04
C ILE A 46 -9.32 -8.62 -26.93
N ASP A 47 -9.66 -9.71 -27.60
CA ASP A 47 -10.82 -9.77 -28.51
C ASP A 47 -12.14 -9.49 -27.77
N ALA A 48 -12.28 -9.98 -26.54
CA ALA A 48 -13.43 -9.71 -25.68
C ALA A 48 -13.48 -8.26 -25.19
N THR A 49 -12.33 -7.59 -25.05
CA THR A 49 -12.21 -6.22 -24.53
C THR A 49 -12.38 -5.16 -25.60
N LEU A 50 -11.97 -5.43 -26.85
CA LEU A 50 -12.02 -4.46 -27.97
C LEU A 50 -13.39 -3.80 -28.19
N PRO A 51 -14.55 -4.50 -28.09
CA PRO A 51 -15.85 -3.89 -28.30
C PRO A 51 -16.35 -3.03 -27.12
N LEU A 52 -15.66 -3.05 -25.97
CA LEU A 52 -16.04 -2.30 -24.76
C LEU A 52 -15.40 -0.92 -24.75
N THR A 53 -15.97 0.01 -23.97
CA THR A 53 -15.31 1.30 -23.74
C THR A 53 -14.18 1.15 -22.70
N PRO A 54 -13.10 1.95 -22.79
CA PRO A 54 -12.02 1.94 -21.79
C PRO A 54 -12.52 2.11 -20.37
N ALA A 55 -13.45 3.05 -20.15
CA ALA A 55 -14.04 3.30 -18.83
C ALA A 55 -14.77 2.08 -18.27
N THR A 56 -15.58 1.40 -19.09
CA THR A 56 -16.27 0.16 -18.68
C THR A 56 -15.28 -0.93 -18.28
N VAL A 57 -14.19 -1.08 -19.03
CA VAL A 57 -13.16 -2.08 -18.73
C VAL A 57 -12.45 -1.77 -17.41
N VAL A 58 -12.06 -0.51 -17.20
CA VAL A 58 -11.44 -0.08 -15.94
C VAL A 58 -12.35 -0.30 -14.75
N ASP A 59 -13.63 0.09 -14.85
CA ASP A 59 -14.62 -0.14 -13.80
C ASP A 59 -14.77 -1.62 -13.48
N SER A 60 -14.88 -2.47 -14.51
CA SER A 60 -14.99 -3.92 -14.34
C SER A 60 -13.76 -4.51 -13.63
N ILE A 61 -12.56 -4.07 -13.97
CA ILE A 61 -11.32 -4.53 -13.31
C ILE A 61 -11.32 -4.13 -11.84
N ILE A 62 -11.68 -2.88 -11.53
CA ILE A 62 -11.69 -2.37 -10.15
C ILE A 62 -12.79 -3.05 -9.33
N ASP A 63 -14.00 -3.15 -9.87
CA ASP A 63 -15.13 -3.83 -9.21
C ASP A 63 -14.83 -5.30 -8.95
N THR A 64 -14.21 -5.99 -9.91
CA THR A 64 -13.75 -7.37 -9.72
C THR A 64 -12.75 -7.45 -8.59
N ALA A 65 -11.76 -6.55 -8.54
CA ALA A 65 -10.74 -6.54 -7.49
C ALA A 65 -11.33 -6.24 -6.10
N ILE A 66 -12.33 -5.37 -6.00
CA ILE A 66 -13.03 -5.07 -4.73
C ILE A 66 -13.79 -6.30 -4.24
N ASN A 67 -14.47 -7.02 -5.13
CA ASN A 67 -15.35 -8.14 -4.79
C ASN A 67 -14.62 -9.50 -4.78
N LEU A 68 -13.35 -9.56 -5.16
CA LEU A 68 -12.58 -10.79 -5.15
C LEU A 68 -12.44 -11.32 -3.70
N PRO A 69 -12.73 -12.58 -3.41
CA PRO A 69 -12.45 -13.16 -2.10
C PRO A 69 -10.97 -13.04 -1.74
N GLN A 70 -10.69 -12.88 -0.46
CA GLN A 70 -9.32 -12.98 0.03
C GLN A 70 -8.80 -14.41 -0.13
N THR A 71 -7.48 -14.57 -0.20
CA THR A 71 -6.83 -15.87 -0.17
C THR A 71 -7.27 -16.62 1.09
N ALA A 72 -7.78 -17.83 0.91
CA ALA A 72 -8.25 -18.64 2.03
C ALA A 72 -7.12 -18.91 3.03
N ALA A 73 -7.43 -18.80 4.32
CA ALA A 73 -6.46 -19.10 5.36
C ALA A 73 -6.01 -20.56 5.26
N PRO A 74 -4.69 -20.83 5.21
CA PRO A 74 -4.20 -22.17 5.39
C PRO A 74 -4.51 -22.69 6.80
N SER A 75 -4.53 -23.99 7.01
CA SER A 75 -4.84 -24.58 8.32
C SER A 75 -3.97 -24.04 9.46
N TRP A 76 -2.74 -23.70 9.14
CA TRP A 76 -1.74 -23.14 10.06
C TRP A 76 -1.74 -21.61 10.16
N GLY A 77 -2.58 -20.92 9.42
CA GLY A 77 -2.54 -19.44 9.27
C GLY A 77 -2.68 -18.64 10.57
N TYR A 78 -3.22 -19.27 11.61
CA TYR A 78 -3.40 -18.67 12.94
C TYR A 78 -2.85 -19.55 14.06
N PHE A 79 -1.94 -20.48 13.74
CA PHE A 79 -1.30 -21.31 14.76
C PHE A 79 -0.46 -20.47 15.70
N SER A 80 -0.45 -20.82 16.98
CA SER A 80 0.62 -20.54 17.93
C SER A 80 1.69 -21.63 17.83
N ILE A 81 2.85 -21.45 18.46
CA ILE A 81 3.91 -22.49 18.45
C ILE A 81 3.39 -23.82 18.99
N SER A 82 2.54 -23.80 20.01
CA SER A 82 1.98 -24.99 20.63
C SER A 82 0.99 -25.76 19.74
N ASP A 83 0.52 -25.18 18.64
CA ASP A 83 -0.40 -25.84 17.71
C ASP A 83 0.35 -26.70 16.67
N PHE A 84 1.66 -26.50 16.51
CA PHE A 84 2.49 -27.34 15.65
C PHE A 84 2.79 -28.68 16.33
N ALA A 85 2.71 -29.77 15.60
CA ALA A 85 3.14 -31.07 16.09
C ALA A 85 4.69 -31.17 16.14
N ASP A 86 5.35 -30.56 15.16
CA ASP A 86 6.81 -30.39 15.08
C ASP A 86 7.12 -29.03 14.42
N PHE A 87 7.33 -27.99 15.23
CA PHE A 87 7.55 -26.63 14.74
C PHE A 87 8.77 -26.52 13.81
N ASP A 88 9.87 -27.17 14.15
CA ASP A 88 11.13 -27.05 13.37
C ASP A 88 11.02 -27.68 11.98
N LEU A 89 10.11 -28.64 11.81
CA LEU A 89 9.85 -29.29 10.53
C LEU A 89 8.71 -28.59 9.75
N GLU A 90 7.61 -28.30 10.42
CA GLU A 90 6.37 -27.84 9.77
C GLU A 90 6.44 -26.36 9.38
N ASN A 91 7.00 -25.48 10.23
CA ASN A 91 7.04 -24.04 9.94
C ASN A 91 7.84 -23.71 8.65
N PRO A 92 9.06 -24.22 8.41
CA PRO A 92 9.77 -24.01 7.15
C PRO A 92 9.04 -24.56 5.92
N ALA A 93 8.33 -25.70 6.08
CA ALA A 93 7.51 -26.26 5.01
C ALA A 93 6.33 -25.34 4.68
N ASN A 94 5.67 -24.79 5.69
CA ASN A 94 4.57 -23.83 5.55
C ASN A 94 5.04 -22.52 4.89
N VAL A 95 6.21 -21.99 5.27
CA VAL A 95 6.85 -20.84 4.61
C VAL A 95 7.02 -21.11 3.12
N SER A 96 7.61 -22.26 2.78
CA SER A 96 7.84 -22.64 1.39
C SER A 96 6.54 -22.80 0.60
N GLN A 97 5.54 -23.43 1.19
CA GLN A 97 4.21 -23.59 0.60
C GLN A 97 3.54 -22.23 0.38
N TRP A 98 3.69 -21.33 1.33
CA TRP A 98 3.09 -19.99 1.24
C TRP A 98 3.67 -19.15 0.11
N TYR A 99 4.98 -19.24 -0.15
CA TYR A 99 5.59 -18.59 -1.32
C TYR A 99 5.01 -19.11 -2.64
N ILE A 100 4.75 -20.43 -2.74
CA ILE A 100 4.12 -21.01 -3.94
C ILE A 100 2.68 -20.52 -4.08
N GLN A 101 1.93 -20.47 -2.99
CA GLN A 101 0.55 -19.99 -2.96
C GLN A 101 0.45 -18.52 -3.40
N THR A 102 1.26 -17.64 -2.81
CA THR A 102 1.24 -16.21 -3.15
C THR A 102 1.69 -15.92 -4.58
N ALA A 103 2.61 -16.73 -5.13
CA ALA A 103 2.97 -16.65 -6.54
C ALA A 103 1.78 -17.02 -7.44
N GLY A 104 0.99 -18.06 -7.09
CA GLY A 104 -0.25 -18.41 -7.78
C GLY A 104 -1.31 -17.30 -7.69
N ASP A 105 -1.55 -16.80 -6.49
CA ASP A 105 -2.50 -15.68 -6.25
C ASP A 105 -2.13 -14.43 -7.04
N THR A 106 -0.83 -14.16 -7.23
CA THR A 106 -0.33 -13.05 -8.03
C THR A 106 -0.78 -13.16 -9.48
N ILE A 107 -0.76 -14.34 -10.06
CA ILE A 107 -1.18 -14.56 -11.45
C ILE A 107 -2.69 -14.40 -11.62
N GLU A 108 -3.48 -14.90 -10.67
CA GLU A 108 -4.95 -14.96 -10.78
C GLU A 108 -5.65 -13.72 -10.20
N GLY A 109 -5.02 -13.04 -9.24
CA GLY A 109 -5.62 -11.96 -8.46
C GLY A 109 -5.74 -10.60 -9.17
N GLY A 110 -5.21 -10.45 -10.38
CA GLY A 110 -5.36 -9.23 -11.18
C GLY A 110 -4.93 -7.97 -10.42
N LEU A 111 -5.80 -6.95 -10.43
CA LEU A 111 -5.50 -5.65 -9.78
C LEU A 111 -5.35 -5.79 -8.26
N ARG A 112 -6.13 -6.65 -7.60
CA ARG A 112 -5.98 -6.86 -6.16
C ARG A 112 -4.57 -7.37 -5.83
N ALA A 113 -4.09 -8.38 -6.53
CA ALA A 113 -2.75 -8.91 -6.32
C ALA A 113 -1.67 -7.87 -6.63
N ARG A 114 -1.84 -7.09 -7.69
CA ARG A 114 -0.94 -5.98 -8.04
C ARG A 114 -0.84 -4.96 -6.91
N LEU A 115 -1.96 -4.56 -6.35
CA LEU A 115 -2.00 -3.62 -5.22
C LEU A 115 -1.48 -4.25 -3.93
N THR A 116 -1.76 -5.52 -3.67
CA THR A 116 -1.18 -6.24 -2.52
C THR A 116 0.35 -6.18 -2.57
N MET A 117 0.97 -6.44 -3.74
CA MET A 117 2.41 -6.32 -3.90
C MET A 117 2.92 -4.87 -3.76
N PHE A 118 2.16 -3.88 -4.24
CA PHE A 118 2.46 -2.46 -4.02
C PHE A 118 2.50 -2.14 -2.52
N TRP A 119 1.50 -2.58 -1.76
CA TRP A 119 1.41 -2.33 -0.33
C TRP A 119 2.44 -3.12 0.48
N MET A 120 2.77 -4.35 0.09
CA MET A 120 3.88 -5.12 0.68
C MET A 120 5.23 -4.40 0.53
N ASN A 121 5.42 -3.63 -0.57
CA ASN A 121 6.61 -2.82 -0.76
C ASN A 121 6.52 -1.46 -0.04
N HIS A 122 5.33 -0.94 0.21
CA HIS A 122 5.11 0.30 0.94
C HIS A 122 5.22 0.10 2.46
N PHE A 123 4.54 -0.90 3.00
CA PHE A 123 4.59 -1.33 4.39
C PHE A 123 5.52 -2.54 4.53
N VAL A 124 6.79 -2.34 4.18
CA VAL A 124 7.77 -3.43 4.15
C VAL A 124 8.04 -3.99 5.54
N THR A 125 8.22 -5.30 5.61
CA THR A 125 8.74 -6.02 6.77
C THR A 125 9.77 -7.05 6.32
N GLU A 126 10.63 -7.50 7.22
CA GLU A 126 11.64 -8.50 6.94
C GLU A 126 11.28 -9.82 7.60
N LEU A 127 11.31 -10.91 6.83
CA LEU A 127 10.90 -12.25 7.28
C LEU A 127 11.70 -12.72 8.51
N ASP A 128 13.00 -12.47 8.50
CA ASP A 128 13.89 -12.92 9.57
C ASP A 128 13.65 -12.18 10.90
N SER A 129 13.11 -10.96 10.86
CA SER A 129 12.84 -10.15 12.06
C SER A 129 11.83 -10.81 13.00
N TYR A 130 10.88 -11.57 12.44
CA TYR A 130 9.88 -12.34 13.20
C TYR A 130 10.10 -13.87 13.13
N GLY A 131 11.37 -14.28 12.99
CA GLY A 131 11.78 -15.69 13.04
C GLY A 131 11.24 -16.55 11.91
N SER A 132 10.98 -15.96 10.75
CA SER A 132 10.38 -16.64 9.59
C SER A 132 9.10 -17.42 9.94
N TYR A 133 8.27 -16.87 10.84
CA TYR A 133 7.07 -17.54 11.33
C TYR A 133 5.94 -17.50 10.28
N ALA A 134 5.59 -18.65 9.72
CA ALA A 134 4.63 -18.76 8.63
C ALA A 134 3.24 -18.13 8.91
N PRO A 135 2.63 -18.28 10.11
CA PRO A 135 1.38 -17.61 10.43
C PRO A 135 1.44 -16.09 10.31
N TYR A 136 2.55 -15.45 10.71
CA TYR A 136 2.69 -14.00 10.55
C TYR A 136 2.80 -13.59 9.08
N MET A 137 3.47 -14.37 8.23
CA MET A 137 3.51 -14.12 6.77
C MET A 137 2.11 -14.14 6.17
N PHE A 138 1.30 -15.14 6.51
CA PHE A 138 -0.08 -15.21 6.05
C PHE A 138 -0.90 -14.03 6.55
N GLN A 139 -0.88 -13.76 7.87
CA GLN A 139 -1.69 -12.69 8.48
C GLN A 139 -1.34 -11.31 7.91
N TYR A 140 -0.05 -11.05 7.69
CA TYR A 140 0.41 -9.78 7.11
C TYR A 140 -0.01 -9.64 5.64
N TYR A 141 0.16 -10.67 4.83
CA TYR A 141 -0.31 -10.70 3.45
C TYR A 141 -1.83 -10.50 3.36
N ASN A 142 -2.59 -11.19 4.22
CA ASN A 142 -4.03 -11.05 4.29
C ASN A 142 -4.46 -9.62 4.68
N LEU A 143 -3.73 -8.96 5.58
CA LEU A 143 -3.93 -7.54 5.90
C LEU A 143 -3.76 -6.65 4.66
N MET A 144 -2.69 -6.86 3.89
CA MET A 144 -2.45 -6.11 2.64
C MET A 144 -3.55 -6.35 1.61
N GLN A 145 -4.03 -7.59 1.46
CA GLN A 145 -5.16 -7.90 0.57
C GLN A 145 -6.46 -7.24 1.02
N THR A 146 -6.73 -7.24 2.32
CA THR A 146 -7.96 -6.68 2.90
C THR A 146 -8.11 -5.21 2.57
N HIS A 147 -7.03 -4.46 2.70
CA HIS A 147 -7.02 -3.01 2.54
C HIS A 147 -6.57 -2.54 1.14
N ALA A 148 -6.30 -3.45 0.21
CA ALA A 148 -5.65 -3.12 -1.07
C ALA A 148 -6.33 -2.01 -1.88
N LEU A 149 -7.68 -1.93 -1.83
CA LEU A 149 -8.50 -0.92 -2.52
C LEU A 149 -9.39 -0.12 -1.57
N GLY A 150 -9.26 -0.33 -0.26
CA GLY A 150 -10.10 0.28 0.76
C GLY A 150 -9.63 1.65 1.23
N ASN A 151 -9.98 1.97 2.47
CA ASN A 151 -9.63 3.23 3.12
C ASN A 151 -8.18 3.24 3.57
N PHE A 152 -7.39 4.21 3.12
CA PHE A 152 -5.96 4.28 3.44
C PHE A 152 -5.70 4.63 4.92
N LYS A 153 -6.53 5.47 5.54
CA LYS A 153 -6.42 5.80 6.97
C LYS A 153 -6.61 4.56 7.84
N GLU A 154 -7.66 3.78 7.57
CA GLU A 154 -7.93 2.53 8.29
C GLU A 154 -6.84 1.47 8.02
N PHE A 155 -6.24 1.51 6.83
CA PHE A 155 -5.12 0.65 6.52
C PHE A 155 -3.88 0.98 7.37
N VAL A 156 -3.49 2.26 7.45
CA VAL A 156 -2.39 2.72 8.31
C VAL A 156 -2.66 2.32 9.77
N ARG A 157 -3.88 2.52 10.25
CA ARG A 157 -4.31 2.11 11.59
C ARG A 157 -4.09 0.61 11.82
N ALA A 158 -4.53 -0.22 10.90
CA ALA A 158 -4.42 -1.67 11.01
C ALA A 158 -2.97 -2.18 10.93
N VAL A 159 -2.12 -1.55 10.11
CA VAL A 159 -0.71 -1.91 9.98
C VAL A 159 0.06 -1.66 11.27
N GLY A 160 -0.16 -0.53 11.92
CA GLY A 160 0.63 -0.12 13.09
C GLY A 160 0.45 -0.96 14.33
N VAL A 161 -0.67 -1.67 14.45
CA VAL A 161 -0.92 -2.62 15.55
C VAL A 161 -0.77 -4.08 15.12
N ASN A 162 -0.34 -4.34 13.88
CA ASN A 162 -0.07 -5.69 13.42
C ASN A 162 1.21 -6.22 14.04
N SER A 163 1.19 -7.44 14.60
CA SER A 163 2.33 -8.05 15.28
C SER A 163 3.60 -8.08 14.40
N THR A 164 3.47 -8.40 13.12
CA THR A 164 4.61 -8.45 12.18
C THR A 164 5.31 -7.08 12.06
N MET A 165 4.55 -6.00 11.94
CA MET A 165 5.08 -4.64 11.88
C MET A 165 5.67 -4.18 13.21
N LEU A 166 4.97 -4.45 14.33
CA LEU A 166 5.46 -4.13 15.67
C LEU A 166 6.77 -4.83 16.00
N ILE A 167 6.95 -6.08 15.54
CA ILE A 167 8.20 -6.82 15.71
C ILE A 167 9.29 -6.21 14.82
N TYR A 168 9.01 -6.00 13.53
CA TYR A 168 9.98 -5.50 12.56
C TYR A 168 10.58 -4.15 12.96
N LEU A 169 9.77 -3.25 13.51
CA LEU A 169 10.22 -1.90 13.92
C LEU A 169 10.43 -1.78 15.43
N ASN A 170 10.52 -2.89 16.17
CA ASN A 170 10.70 -2.92 17.63
C ASN A 170 9.62 -2.14 18.40
N GLY A 171 8.41 -2.02 17.83
CA GLY A 171 7.28 -1.36 18.48
C GLY A 171 6.82 -2.10 19.74
N PHE A 172 7.05 -3.42 19.84
CA PHE A 172 6.75 -4.21 21.04
C PHE A 172 7.63 -3.85 22.25
N GLU A 173 8.75 -3.18 22.05
CA GLU A 173 9.63 -2.66 23.11
C GLU A 173 9.23 -1.25 23.55
N ASN A 174 8.27 -0.61 22.86
CA ASN A 174 7.87 0.77 23.13
C ASN A 174 6.97 0.86 24.37
N THR A 175 7.53 1.33 25.48
CA THR A 175 6.82 1.48 26.76
C THR A 175 6.93 2.89 27.31
N SER A 176 6.05 3.27 28.23
CA SER A 176 6.06 4.58 28.90
C SER A 176 7.40 4.92 29.57
N ASN A 177 8.10 3.89 30.08
CA ASN A 177 9.42 4.06 30.72
C ASN A 177 10.58 4.09 29.72
N ASN A 178 10.39 3.59 28.50
CA ASN A 178 11.39 3.50 27.44
C ASN A 178 10.73 3.69 26.07
N PRO A 179 10.32 4.92 25.71
CA PRO A 179 9.72 5.19 24.41
C PRO A 179 10.69 4.87 23.27
N ASN A 180 10.20 4.18 22.25
CA ASN A 180 10.94 3.80 21.04
C ASN A 180 10.38 4.55 19.84
N GLU A 181 11.20 5.38 19.21
CA GLU A 181 10.79 6.24 18.08
C GLU A 181 10.67 5.53 16.74
N ASN A 182 11.14 4.29 16.62
CA ASN A 182 11.34 3.63 15.34
C ASN A 182 10.05 3.61 14.49
N TYR A 183 8.98 3.04 15.05
CA TYR A 183 7.72 2.99 14.32
C TYR A 183 7.13 4.40 14.07
N ALA A 184 7.21 5.32 15.03
CA ALA A 184 6.68 6.67 14.86
C ALA A 184 7.41 7.42 13.72
N ARG A 185 8.73 7.23 13.61
CA ARG A 185 9.53 7.78 12.52
C ARG A 185 9.09 7.23 11.17
N GLU A 186 9.00 5.90 11.06
CA GLU A 186 8.59 5.24 9.81
C GLU A 186 7.14 5.58 9.44
N LEU A 187 6.25 5.72 10.42
CA LEU A 187 4.88 6.19 10.21
C LEU A 187 4.86 7.53 9.47
N PHE A 188 5.71 8.47 9.86
CA PHE A 188 5.76 9.79 9.21
C PHE A 188 6.60 9.75 7.92
N GLU A 189 7.80 9.18 7.95
CA GLU A 189 8.77 9.27 6.86
C GLU A 189 8.44 8.36 5.68
N LEU A 190 8.07 7.10 5.94
CA LEU A 190 7.90 6.10 4.89
C LEU A 190 6.44 5.78 4.59
N PHE A 191 5.55 5.87 5.59
CA PHE A 191 4.19 5.35 5.44
C PHE A 191 3.16 6.43 5.11
N THR A 192 3.35 7.68 5.56
CA THR A 192 2.32 8.70 5.41
C THR A 192 2.77 10.03 4.81
N LEU A 193 3.76 10.70 5.37
CA LEU A 193 4.09 12.09 4.98
C LEU A 193 5.20 12.17 3.94
N GLY A 194 6.20 11.30 4.05
CA GLY A 194 7.46 11.43 3.34
C GLY A 194 8.52 12.14 4.18
N GLU A 195 9.79 11.87 3.90
CA GLU A 195 10.93 12.39 4.67
C GLU A 195 10.98 13.93 4.65
N ASN A 196 11.19 14.53 5.82
CA ASN A 196 11.31 15.99 6.02
C ASN A 196 10.08 16.80 5.56
N ASN A 197 8.88 16.27 5.65
CA ASN A 197 7.66 16.88 5.15
C ASN A 197 6.68 17.31 6.26
N ASN A 198 6.83 18.53 6.75
CA ASN A 198 5.90 19.19 7.69
C ASN A 198 5.74 18.52 9.06
N TYR A 199 6.78 17.88 9.57
CA TYR A 199 6.89 17.38 10.95
C TYR A 199 8.28 17.67 11.52
N THR A 200 8.39 17.63 12.83
CA THR A 200 9.63 17.87 13.57
C THR A 200 10.10 16.60 14.28
N GLN A 201 11.34 16.59 14.74
CA GLN A 201 11.83 15.51 15.60
C GLN A 201 11.00 15.41 16.91
N GLU A 202 10.52 16.53 17.43
CA GLU A 202 9.65 16.53 18.61
C GLU A 202 8.29 15.85 18.32
N ASP A 203 7.70 16.05 17.14
CA ASP A 203 6.46 15.37 16.75
C ASP A 203 6.67 13.83 16.73
N ILE A 204 7.83 13.36 16.26
CA ILE A 204 8.18 11.93 16.28
C ILE A 204 8.26 11.41 17.73
N ILE A 205 8.95 12.15 18.61
CA ILE A 205 9.07 11.78 20.02
C ILE A 205 7.69 11.72 20.69
N GLN A 206 6.85 12.72 20.46
CA GLN A 206 5.50 12.77 21.02
C GLN A 206 4.60 11.67 20.45
N ALA A 207 4.69 11.39 19.14
CA ALA A 207 3.98 10.29 18.51
C ALA A 207 4.43 8.93 19.06
N SER A 208 5.73 8.72 19.30
CA SER A 208 6.22 7.46 19.88
C SER A 208 5.63 7.18 21.26
N ARG A 209 5.37 8.21 22.06
CA ARG A 209 4.71 8.10 23.38
C ARG A 209 3.25 7.69 23.25
N ALA A 210 2.53 8.17 22.20
CA ALA A 210 1.16 7.75 21.91
C ALA A 210 1.07 6.27 21.50
N LEU A 211 2.13 5.76 20.88
CA LEU A 211 2.27 4.39 20.39
C LEU A 211 2.79 3.39 21.43
N THR A 212 3.03 3.80 22.68
CA THR A 212 3.39 2.90 23.79
C THR A 212 2.24 1.96 24.13
N GLY A 213 2.53 0.85 24.77
CA GLY A 213 1.50 -0.06 25.30
C GLY A 213 1.25 -1.33 24.49
N TYR A 214 1.74 -1.46 23.26
CA TYR A 214 1.61 -2.68 22.45
C TYR A 214 2.84 -3.57 22.65
N ASN A 215 2.78 -4.46 23.64
CA ASN A 215 3.91 -5.24 24.13
C ASN A 215 3.60 -6.74 24.19
N HIS A 216 4.44 -7.49 24.93
CA HIS A 216 4.30 -8.92 25.24
C HIS A 216 4.59 -9.87 24.07
N TRP A 217 5.63 -9.54 23.30
CA TRP A 217 6.20 -10.50 22.36
C TRP A 217 7.33 -11.30 23.02
N ASP A 218 6.98 -12.41 23.66
CA ASP A 218 7.92 -13.27 24.39
C ASP A 218 8.46 -14.43 23.54
N ASP A 219 7.65 -14.87 22.55
CA ASP A 219 7.95 -15.98 21.64
C ASP A 219 7.42 -15.70 20.22
N PRO A 220 8.03 -16.27 19.16
CA PRO A 220 7.41 -16.30 17.83
C PRO A 220 6.00 -16.88 17.91
N GLY A 221 5.01 -16.15 17.40
CA GLY A 221 3.60 -16.53 17.46
C GLY A 221 2.83 -16.02 18.69
N ALA A 222 3.50 -15.40 19.67
CA ALA A 222 2.82 -14.65 20.72
C ALA A 222 2.09 -13.45 20.13
N GLN A 223 0.83 -13.28 20.47
CA GLN A 223 0.09 -12.08 20.03
C GLN A 223 0.52 -10.87 20.86
N ILE A 224 0.94 -9.82 20.16
CA ILE A 224 1.14 -8.52 20.78
C ILE A 224 -0.23 -7.92 21.06
N TYR A 225 -0.44 -7.42 22.26
CA TYR A 225 -1.68 -6.80 22.68
C TYR A 225 -1.42 -5.50 23.45
N PHE A 226 -2.44 -4.68 23.57
CA PHE A 226 -2.35 -3.42 24.32
C PHE A 226 -2.39 -3.70 25.84
N ASP A 227 -1.35 -3.21 26.54
CA ASP A 227 -1.23 -3.24 27.99
C ASP A 227 -1.22 -1.81 28.53
N GLN A 228 -2.32 -1.41 29.17
CA GLN A 228 -2.48 -0.09 29.78
C GLN A 228 -1.37 0.26 30.77
N SER A 229 -0.76 -0.73 31.47
CA SER A 229 0.29 -0.49 32.46
C SER A 229 1.62 -0.02 31.85
N THR A 230 1.81 -0.22 30.58
CA THR A 230 3.00 0.19 29.82
C THR A 230 2.74 1.37 28.87
N TRP A 231 1.49 1.86 28.81
CA TRP A 231 1.13 3.02 28.03
C TRP A 231 1.46 4.33 28.76
N ASP A 232 1.88 5.36 28.00
CA ASP A 232 2.12 6.71 28.53
C ASP A 232 0.79 7.51 28.56
N GLU A 233 0.25 7.67 29.75
CA GLU A 233 -1.01 8.39 30.00
C GLU A 233 -0.85 9.93 30.02
N SER A 234 0.39 10.48 29.92
CA SER A 234 0.60 11.91 29.98
C SER A 234 0.13 12.61 28.68
N PRO A 235 -0.21 13.91 28.73
CA PRO A 235 -0.47 14.70 27.53
C PRO A 235 0.74 14.67 26.56
N LYS A 236 0.46 14.73 25.28
CA LYS A 236 1.44 14.74 24.19
C LYS A 236 1.08 15.86 23.23
N THR A 237 2.10 16.51 22.65
CA THR A 237 1.87 17.56 21.66
C THR A 237 2.36 17.09 20.31
N VAL A 238 1.45 16.81 19.38
CA VAL A 238 1.77 16.38 18.01
C VAL A 238 1.22 17.41 17.04
N PHE A 239 2.05 17.88 16.12
CA PHE A 239 1.73 18.94 15.16
C PHE A 239 1.15 20.23 15.80
N GLY A 240 1.54 20.52 17.04
CA GLY A 240 1.06 21.68 17.79
C GLY A 240 -0.29 21.50 18.49
N SER A 241 -0.93 20.34 18.40
CA SER A 241 -2.11 19.96 19.17
C SER A 241 -1.70 19.16 20.40
N GLU A 242 -2.17 19.57 21.59
CA GLU A 242 -1.91 18.88 22.86
C GLU A 242 -3.15 18.09 23.30
N GLU A 243 -3.02 16.79 23.42
CA GLU A 243 -4.07 15.85 23.77
C GLU A 243 -3.53 14.65 24.56
N PHE A 244 -4.42 13.82 25.09
CA PHE A 244 -4.09 12.50 25.69
C PHE A 244 -4.12 11.41 24.62
N TYR A 245 -3.27 11.56 23.58
CA TYR A 245 -3.30 10.67 22.44
C TYR A 245 -3.13 9.21 22.80
N THR A 246 -4.14 8.41 22.47
CA THR A 246 -4.02 6.98 22.18
C THR A 246 -3.48 6.78 20.76
N TYR A 247 -3.22 5.53 20.38
CA TYR A 247 -2.85 5.22 19.00
C TYR A 247 -3.90 5.67 17.99
N ASP A 248 -5.19 5.39 18.28
CA ASP A 248 -6.28 5.72 17.36
C ASP A 248 -6.43 7.23 17.15
N GLU A 249 -6.36 8.00 18.24
CA GLU A 249 -6.45 9.46 18.19
C GLU A 249 -5.24 10.09 17.50
N LEU A 250 -4.05 9.50 17.65
CA LEU A 250 -2.87 9.93 16.91
C LEU A 250 -3.08 9.77 15.40
N ILE A 251 -3.61 8.62 14.94
CA ILE A 251 -3.91 8.39 13.52
C ILE A 251 -4.98 9.36 13.03
N ASP A 252 -6.03 9.61 13.82
CA ASP A 252 -7.07 10.57 13.46
C ASP A 252 -6.50 11.97 13.28
N THR A 253 -5.69 12.44 14.23
CA THR A 253 -5.04 13.76 14.19
C THR A 253 -4.05 13.88 13.03
N LEU A 254 -3.26 12.85 12.76
CA LEU A 254 -2.34 12.81 11.63
C LEU A 254 -3.07 13.03 10.31
N PHE A 255 -4.17 12.31 10.07
CA PHE A 255 -4.96 12.42 8.85
C PHE A 255 -5.80 13.69 8.79
N GLU A 256 -6.15 14.33 9.92
CA GLU A 256 -6.83 15.62 9.95
C GLU A 256 -5.87 16.77 9.67
N LEU A 257 -4.71 16.82 10.33
CA LEU A 257 -3.79 17.95 10.27
C LEU A 257 -2.78 17.87 9.11
N ARG A 258 -2.65 16.72 8.45
CA ARG A 258 -1.67 16.45 7.37
C ARG A 258 -2.31 15.77 6.16
N GLU A 259 -3.61 15.96 5.95
CA GLU A 259 -4.36 15.31 4.86
C GLU A 259 -3.75 15.55 3.48
N THR A 260 -3.29 16.78 3.21
CA THR A 260 -2.71 17.18 1.93
C THR A 260 -1.37 16.48 1.68
N GLU A 261 -0.48 16.48 2.68
CA GLU A 261 0.83 15.86 2.59
C GLU A 261 0.71 14.35 2.39
N ILE A 262 -0.19 13.70 3.16
CA ILE A 262 -0.47 12.27 3.04
C ILE A 262 -1.01 11.93 1.65
N ALA A 263 -2.02 12.67 1.19
CA ALA A 263 -2.65 12.42 -0.08
C ALA A 263 -1.67 12.59 -1.25
N GLN A 264 -0.86 13.66 -1.24
CA GLN A 264 0.17 13.88 -2.26
C GLN A 264 1.24 12.78 -2.25
N PHE A 265 1.69 12.37 -1.06
CA PHE A 265 2.70 11.32 -0.92
C PHE A 265 2.21 9.98 -1.50
N ILE A 266 1.01 9.54 -1.13
CA ILE A 266 0.43 8.28 -1.60
C ILE A 266 0.10 8.34 -3.10
N CYS A 267 -0.50 9.42 -3.59
CA CYS A 267 -0.78 9.57 -5.02
C CYS A 267 0.51 9.62 -5.86
N THR A 268 1.59 10.21 -5.33
CA THR A 268 2.91 10.17 -5.98
C THR A 268 3.44 8.72 -6.08
N LYS A 269 3.32 7.92 -5.02
CA LYS A 269 3.76 6.52 -5.03
C LYS A 269 2.92 5.68 -6.01
N ILE A 270 1.60 5.87 -6.04
CA ILE A 270 0.70 5.22 -7.00
C ILE A 270 1.06 5.61 -8.43
N TYR A 271 1.25 6.90 -8.69
CA TYR A 271 1.68 7.39 -10.00
C TYR A 271 2.99 6.72 -10.45
N LYS A 272 4.00 6.70 -9.58
CA LYS A 272 5.29 6.06 -9.87
C LYS A 272 5.17 4.56 -10.16
N TYR A 273 4.29 3.88 -9.47
CA TYR A 273 4.11 2.44 -9.65
C TYR A 273 3.33 2.10 -10.92
N PHE A 274 2.24 2.83 -11.21
CA PHE A 274 1.32 2.48 -12.29
C PHE A 274 1.56 3.24 -13.59
N VAL A 275 2.20 4.43 -13.57
CA VAL A 275 2.34 5.27 -14.76
C VAL A 275 3.80 5.48 -15.13
N SER A 276 4.57 6.22 -14.31
CA SER A 276 5.97 6.54 -14.61
C SER A 276 6.77 6.80 -13.34
N HIS A 277 7.98 6.26 -13.27
CA HIS A 277 8.93 6.61 -12.20
C HIS A 277 9.41 8.05 -12.26
N GLN A 278 9.32 8.68 -13.44
CA GLN A 278 9.72 10.07 -13.67
C GLN A 278 8.47 10.94 -13.79
N TYR A 279 8.49 12.09 -13.17
CA TYR A 279 7.49 13.15 -13.30
C TYR A 279 8.15 14.52 -13.09
N ASP A 280 7.54 15.55 -13.62
CA ASP A 280 7.96 16.93 -13.51
C ASP A 280 6.95 17.77 -12.72
N VAL A 281 7.21 19.07 -12.61
CA VAL A 281 6.34 20.01 -11.91
C VAL A 281 4.93 20.05 -12.52
N ILE A 282 4.82 19.96 -13.85
CA ILE A 282 3.53 19.95 -14.56
C ILE A 282 2.74 18.69 -14.18
N THR A 283 3.39 17.52 -14.20
CA THR A 283 2.74 16.27 -13.76
C THR A 283 2.32 16.36 -12.28
N GLN A 284 3.14 17.00 -11.43
CA GLN A 284 2.75 17.21 -10.03
C GLN A 284 1.50 18.07 -9.92
N GLU A 285 1.43 19.19 -10.65
CA GLU A 285 0.33 20.15 -10.57
C GLU A 285 -0.94 19.64 -11.25
N ASP A 286 -0.83 19.05 -12.44
CA ASP A 286 -1.98 18.71 -13.28
C ASP A 286 -2.51 17.29 -13.05
N ILE A 287 -1.71 16.40 -12.46
CA ILE A 287 -2.06 14.99 -12.29
C ILE A 287 -2.04 14.58 -10.81
N ILE A 288 -0.91 14.72 -10.12
CA ILE A 288 -0.75 14.18 -8.77
C ILE A 288 -1.59 14.98 -7.77
N ASN A 289 -1.55 16.32 -7.81
CA ASN A 289 -2.33 17.15 -6.90
C ASN A 289 -3.85 16.97 -7.08
N PRO A 290 -4.42 16.91 -8.30
CA PRO A 290 -5.84 16.59 -8.46
C PRO A 290 -6.22 15.16 -8.01
N LEU A 291 -5.34 14.17 -8.17
CA LEU A 291 -5.56 12.83 -7.60
C LEU A 291 -5.55 12.87 -6.07
N ALA A 292 -4.63 13.64 -5.48
CA ALA A 292 -4.58 13.86 -4.04
C ALA A 292 -5.86 14.53 -3.51
N GLN A 293 -6.39 15.54 -4.24
CA GLN A 293 -7.66 16.16 -3.87
C GLN A 293 -8.81 15.13 -3.94
N THR A 294 -8.85 14.28 -4.97
CA THR A 294 -9.84 13.20 -5.05
C THR A 294 -9.74 12.23 -3.88
N LEU A 295 -8.53 11.92 -3.39
CA LEU A 295 -8.32 11.07 -2.22
C LEU A 295 -8.88 11.71 -0.94
N ILE A 296 -8.63 13.02 -0.74
CA ILE A 296 -9.16 13.81 0.38
C ILE A 296 -10.69 13.85 0.31
N ASP A 297 -11.26 14.24 -0.82
CA ASP A 297 -12.72 14.34 -1.03
C ASP A 297 -13.44 13.00 -0.83
N ALA A 298 -12.75 11.89 -1.11
CA ALA A 298 -13.23 10.53 -0.88
C ALA A 298 -12.93 10.02 0.54
N ASN A 299 -12.51 10.87 1.47
CA ASN A 299 -12.14 10.48 2.84
C ASN A 299 -11.13 9.32 2.86
N PHE A 300 -10.10 9.42 2.04
CA PHE A 300 -9.02 8.44 1.88
C PHE A 300 -9.43 7.06 1.31
N GLU A 301 -10.59 6.96 0.66
CA GLU A 301 -10.93 5.78 -0.12
C GLU A 301 -10.10 5.69 -1.42
N MET A 302 -9.41 4.57 -1.64
CA MET A 302 -8.47 4.40 -2.75
C MET A 302 -9.15 4.19 -4.10
N ALA A 303 -10.29 3.52 -4.13
CA ALA A 303 -10.94 3.15 -5.38
C ALA A 303 -11.32 4.34 -6.29
N PRO A 304 -11.82 5.49 -5.79
CA PRO A 304 -12.07 6.68 -6.61
C PRO A 304 -10.82 7.22 -7.32
N VAL A 305 -9.68 7.27 -6.62
CA VAL A 305 -8.39 7.73 -7.18
C VAL A 305 -7.92 6.81 -8.30
N LEU A 306 -8.00 5.49 -8.07
CA LEU A 306 -7.63 4.50 -9.07
C LEU A 306 -8.52 4.57 -10.31
N ARG A 307 -9.85 4.78 -10.14
CA ARG A 307 -10.77 4.98 -11.26
C ARG A 307 -10.43 6.22 -12.07
N GLN A 308 -10.17 7.34 -11.40
CA GLN A 308 -9.81 8.59 -12.07
C GLN A 308 -8.51 8.42 -12.87
N LEU A 309 -7.47 7.89 -12.24
CA LEU A 309 -6.17 7.70 -12.90
C LEU A 309 -6.27 6.76 -14.09
N PHE A 310 -6.85 5.57 -13.91
CA PHE A 310 -6.83 4.53 -14.95
C PHE A 310 -7.83 4.76 -16.10
N LYS A 311 -8.81 5.65 -15.92
CA LYS A 311 -9.70 6.09 -17.01
C LYS A 311 -9.15 7.28 -17.79
N SER A 312 -8.08 7.92 -17.32
CA SER A 312 -7.60 9.21 -17.82
C SER A 312 -6.94 9.13 -19.20
N GLN A 313 -6.98 10.22 -19.93
CA GLN A 313 -6.17 10.43 -21.13
C GLN A 313 -4.68 10.28 -20.81
N HIS A 314 -4.25 10.72 -19.62
CA HIS A 314 -2.87 10.64 -19.15
C HIS A 314 -2.39 9.19 -19.07
N PHE A 315 -3.20 8.29 -18.54
CA PHE A 315 -2.85 6.87 -18.44
C PHE A 315 -2.76 6.17 -19.82
N PHE A 316 -3.62 6.57 -20.77
CA PHE A 316 -3.67 5.99 -22.11
C PHE A 316 -2.88 6.75 -23.18
N ASP A 317 -2.12 7.78 -22.80
CA ASP A 317 -1.23 8.50 -23.73
C ASP A 317 -0.13 7.56 -24.25
N ASP A 318 0.22 7.69 -25.53
CA ASP A 318 1.23 6.84 -26.16
C ASP A 318 2.60 6.96 -25.47
N ARG A 319 2.90 8.09 -24.82
CA ARG A 319 4.12 8.30 -24.03
C ARG A 319 4.15 7.53 -22.71
N ALA A 320 2.99 7.09 -22.22
CA ALA A 320 2.90 6.21 -21.05
C ALA A 320 3.08 4.72 -21.39
N LEU A 321 3.03 4.38 -22.70
CA LEU A 321 3.10 2.99 -23.13
C LEU A 321 4.52 2.42 -23.06
N GLY A 322 4.72 1.40 -22.24
CA GLY A 322 5.97 0.63 -22.20
C GLY A 322 7.16 1.29 -21.48
N ILE A 323 6.94 2.40 -20.77
CA ILE A 323 8.01 3.14 -20.08
C ILE A 323 8.39 2.56 -18.71
N VAL A 324 7.53 1.74 -18.11
CA VAL A 324 7.81 1.13 -16.81
C VAL A 324 8.55 -0.18 -17.01
N ILE A 325 9.70 -0.28 -16.35
CA ILE A 325 10.51 -1.50 -16.32
C ILE A 325 9.75 -2.58 -15.55
N LYS A 326 9.71 -3.78 -16.12
CA LYS A 326 9.11 -4.94 -15.48
C LYS A 326 9.89 -5.32 -14.23
N ASN A 327 9.16 -5.62 -13.18
CA ASN A 327 9.72 -6.24 -11.99
C ASN A 327 9.75 -7.79 -12.16
N PRO A 328 10.41 -8.55 -11.26
CA PRO A 328 10.48 -10.00 -11.37
C PRO A 328 9.12 -10.72 -11.42
N TYR A 329 8.06 -10.13 -10.89
CA TYR A 329 6.69 -10.68 -10.93
C TYR A 329 5.98 -10.40 -12.28
N ASP A 330 6.52 -9.51 -13.11
CA ASP A 330 5.98 -9.17 -14.44
C ASP A 330 6.56 -10.06 -15.56
N VAL A 331 7.47 -10.95 -15.24
CA VAL A 331 8.21 -11.83 -16.15
C VAL A 331 7.77 -13.26 -15.95
#